data_9888323c2376684e75c6ed87de202127
#
_entry.id   9888323c2376684e75c6ed87de202127
#
_cell.length_a   1.000
_cell.length_b   1.000
_cell.length_c   1.000
_cell.angle_alpha   90.00
_cell.angle_beta   90.00
_cell.angle_gamma   90.00
#
_symmetry.space_group_name_H-M   'P 1'
#
loop_
_entity.id
_entity.type
_entity.pdbx_description
1 polymer ?
#
loop_
_entity_poly.entity_id
_entity_poly.type
_entity_poly.pdbx_seq_one_letter_code
_entity_poly.pdbx_strand_id
1 'polypeptide(L)'
;MVRRIFALALSGMGAHKIAQILNNEGIPSPTAYKQLHGAQYHAAMKKTDYSLWGSPTVYQMLHNQTYIGDLVQGRHKKVGYKSKKTVWLPKSQWIVVENTHAPIIDRDTFETVQRMLAARTRSGVQGTIHPLAKKVVCGCCGSYMEQTAHQPRADGCLLYTSDAADEGL
;
A
#
# COMPACT_ATOMS: atom_id res chain seq x y z
N MET A 1 7.21 -16.09 -11.02
CA MET A 1 7.37 -14.91 -10.14
C MET A 1 6.09 -14.58 -9.38
N VAL A 2 4.96 -14.30 -10.03
CA VAL A 2 3.69 -13.93 -9.36
C VAL A 2 3.30 -14.92 -8.26
N ARG A 3 3.23 -16.22 -8.57
CA ARG A 3 2.91 -17.27 -7.57
C ARG A 3 3.79 -17.21 -6.33
N ARG A 4 5.09 -16.92 -6.49
CA ARG A 4 6.02 -16.79 -5.36
C ARG A 4 5.70 -15.58 -4.49
N ILE A 5 5.38 -14.42 -5.09
CA ILE A 5 4.98 -13.21 -4.34
C ILE A 5 3.74 -13.49 -3.50
N PHE A 6 2.74 -14.19 -4.06
CA PHE A 6 1.54 -14.59 -3.32
C PHE A 6 1.83 -15.59 -2.21
N ALA A 7 2.70 -16.59 -2.43
CA ALA A 7 3.13 -17.52 -1.40
C ALA A 7 3.83 -16.82 -0.22
N LEU A 8 4.72 -15.86 -0.48
CA LEU A 8 5.35 -15.03 0.54
C LEU A 8 4.33 -14.13 1.27
N ALA A 9 3.31 -13.63 0.58
CA ALA A 9 2.25 -12.86 1.23
C ALA A 9 1.39 -13.73 2.15
N LEU A 10 1.05 -14.97 1.74
CA LEU A 10 0.34 -15.95 2.57
C LEU A 10 1.12 -16.34 3.83
N SER A 11 2.46 -16.43 3.76
CA SER A 11 3.30 -16.67 4.95
C SER A 11 3.36 -15.48 5.91
N GLY A 12 2.57 -14.45 5.66
CA GLY A 12 2.48 -13.29 6.54
C GLY A 12 3.48 -12.18 6.24
N MET A 13 4.20 -12.20 5.12
CA MET A 13 5.16 -11.14 4.80
C MET A 13 4.48 -9.91 4.19
N GLY A 14 4.94 -8.71 4.57
CA GLY A 14 4.49 -7.45 3.97
C GLY A 14 5.19 -7.15 2.66
N ALA A 15 4.61 -6.28 1.83
CA ALA A 15 5.15 -5.92 0.52
C ALA A 15 6.61 -5.42 0.58
N HIS A 16 7.00 -4.70 1.63
CA HIS A 16 8.37 -4.24 1.84
C HIS A 16 9.34 -5.43 2.03
N LYS A 17 8.99 -6.37 2.91
CA LYS A 17 9.82 -7.56 3.19
C LYS A 17 9.94 -8.45 1.96
N ILE A 18 8.84 -8.62 1.21
CA ILE A 18 8.85 -9.38 -0.05
C ILE A 18 9.80 -8.72 -1.06
N ALA A 19 9.73 -7.40 -1.23
CA ALA A 19 10.63 -6.67 -2.12
C ALA A 19 12.11 -6.85 -1.72
N GLN A 20 12.42 -6.78 -0.42
CA GLN A 20 13.78 -7.03 0.09
C GLN A 20 14.28 -8.45 -0.25
N ILE A 21 13.43 -9.47 -0.05
CA ILE A 21 13.80 -10.87 -0.36
C ILE A 21 14.11 -11.01 -1.84
N LEU A 22 13.26 -10.49 -2.73
CA LEU A 22 13.47 -10.55 -4.17
C LEU A 22 14.74 -9.84 -4.62
N ASN A 23 15.09 -8.71 -3.98
CA ASN A 23 16.31 -7.98 -4.24
C ASN A 23 17.55 -8.74 -3.74
N ASN A 24 17.50 -9.32 -2.55
CA ASN A 24 18.61 -10.10 -1.99
C ASN A 24 18.91 -11.36 -2.81
N GLU A 25 17.90 -11.90 -3.47
CA GLU A 25 18.05 -13.06 -4.37
C GLU A 25 18.47 -12.66 -5.79
N GLY A 26 18.70 -11.38 -6.04
CA GLY A 26 19.13 -10.87 -7.36
C GLY A 26 18.06 -11.02 -8.46
N ILE A 27 16.80 -11.18 -8.09
CA ILE A 27 15.72 -11.33 -9.08
C ILE A 27 15.41 -9.96 -9.70
N PRO A 28 15.48 -9.83 -11.04
CA PRO A 28 15.25 -8.56 -11.69
C PRO A 28 13.80 -8.07 -11.49
N SER A 29 13.64 -6.77 -11.25
CA SER A 29 12.33 -6.12 -11.21
C SER A 29 11.62 -6.21 -12.58
N PRO A 30 10.31 -5.98 -12.66
CA PRO A 30 9.60 -5.98 -13.93
C PRO A 30 10.18 -5.01 -14.97
N THR A 31 10.72 -3.88 -14.52
CA THR A 31 11.37 -2.89 -15.37
C THR A 31 12.73 -3.39 -15.85
N ALA A 32 13.55 -3.89 -14.94
CA ALA A 32 14.85 -4.48 -15.27
C ALA A 32 14.69 -5.68 -16.23
N TYR A 33 13.70 -6.53 -15.98
CA TYR A 33 13.39 -7.66 -16.87
C TYR A 33 13.06 -7.20 -18.31
N LYS A 34 12.23 -6.17 -18.45
CA LYS A 34 11.91 -5.60 -19.78
C LYS A 34 13.15 -5.05 -20.48
N GLN A 35 14.01 -4.35 -19.76
CA GLN A 35 15.26 -3.81 -20.32
C GLN A 35 16.21 -4.91 -20.78
N LEU A 36 16.37 -5.96 -19.97
CA LEU A 36 17.19 -7.13 -20.33
C LEU A 36 16.70 -7.86 -21.60
N HIS A 37 15.39 -7.78 -21.89
CA HIS A 37 14.79 -8.40 -23.09
C HIS A 37 14.57 -7.40 -24.23
N GLY A 38 15.33 -6.29 -24.26
CA GLY A 38 15.37 -5.36 -25.39
C GLY A 38 14.15 -4.44 -25.50
N ALA A 39 13.28 -4.38 -24.51
CA ALA A 39 12.18 -3.42 -24.53
C ALA A 39 12.73 -1.99 -24.33
N GLN A 40 12.44 -1.09 -25.25
CA GLN A 40 12.77 0.35 -25.12
C GLN A 40 11.82 1.00 -24.12
N TYR A 41 11.98 0.66 -22.85
CA TYR A 41 11.20 1.25 -21.77
C TYR A 41 12.05 2.30 -21.06
N HIS A 42 11.70 3.56 -21.24
CA HIS A 42 12.29 4.67 -20.51
C HIS A 42 11.33 5.08 -19.39
N ALA A 43 11.71 4.82 -18.15
CA ALA A 43 10.96 5.35 -17.02
C ALA A 43 11.00 6.88 -17.04
N ALA A 44 9.84 7.52 -16.98
CA ALA A 44 9.71 8.97 -17.02
C ALA A 44 10.37 9.70 -15.82
N MET A 45 10.72 8.99 -14.76
CA MET A 45 11.36 9.51 -13.56
C MET A 45 12.79 8.99 -13.39
N LYS A 46 13.77 9.87 -13.60
CA LYS A 46 15.21 9.57 -13.51
C LYS A 46 15.77 9.40 -12.08
N LYS A 47 14.94 9.53 -11.03
CA LYS A 47 15.43 9.63 -9.64
C LYS A 47 15.43 8.31 -8.85
N THR A 48 14.91 7.21 -9.39
CA THR A 48 14.78 5.94 -8.66
C THR A 48 15.47 4.83 -9.43
N ASP A 49 16.24 4.00 -8.74
CA ASP A 49 16.80 2.78 -9.34
C ASP A 49 15.68 1.78 -9.59
N TYR A 50 15.24 1.70 -10.84
CA TYR A 50 14.18 0.76 -11.27
C TYR A 50 14.69 -0.67 -11.46
N SER A 51 15.98 -0.93 -11.25
CA SER A 51 16.52 -2.29 -11.30
C SER A 51 16.03 -3.13 -10.14
N LEU A 52 15.70 -2.48 -9.01
CA LEU A 52 15.27 -3.14 -7.79
C LEU A 52 13.73 -3.21 -7.65
N TRP A 53 13.28 -4.21 -6.91
CA TRP A 53 11.90 -4.31 -6.49
C TRP A 53 11.58 -3.26 -5.43
N GLY A 54 10.53 -2.49 -5.66
CA GLY A 54 9.99 -1.56 -4.68
C GLY A 54 8.72 -2.11 -4.02
N SER A 55 8.47 -1.74 -2.75
CA SER A 55 7.22 -2.05 -2.04
C SER A 55 5.96 -1.69 -2.83
N PRO A 56 5.87 -0.51 -3.49
CA PRO A 56 4.69 -0.15 -4.26
C PRO A 56 4.43 -1.12 -5.42
N THR A 57 5.48 -1.62 -6.08
CA THR A 57 5.34 -2.59 -7.18
C THR A 57 4.76 -3.90 -6.67
N VAL A 58 5.30 -4.44 -5.58
CA VAL A 58 4.77 -5.66 -4.94
C VAL A 58 3.33 -5.46 -4.48
N TYR A 59 3.04 -4.32 -3.84
CA TYR A 59 1.69 -3.97 -3.39
C TYR A 59 0.69 -3.94 -4.54
N GLN A 60 1.04 -3.30 -5.66
CA GLN A 60 0.19 -3.26 -6.85
C GLN A 60 -0.04 -4.66 -7.44
N MET A 61 0.98 -5.52 -7.46
CA MET A 61 0.85 -6.90 -7.92
C MET A 61 -0.12 -7.69 -7.04
N LEU A 62 -0.01 -7.58 -5.72
CA LEU A 62 -0.90 -8.27 -4.79
C LEU A 62 -2.37 -7.84 -4.90
N HIS A 63 -2.66 -6.63 -5.42
CA HIS A 63 -4.02 -6.11 -5.61
C HIS A 63 -4.54 -6.27 -7.05
N ASN A 64 -3.76 -6.86 -7.94
CA ASN A 64 -4.14 -6.94 -9.35
C ASN A 64 -4.99 -8.17 -9.65
N GLN A 65 -6.29 -7.96 -9.88
CA GLN A 65 -7.26 -9.01 -10.21
C GLN A 65 -6.98 -9.71 -11.55
N THR A 66 -6.14 -9.16 -12.41
CA THR A 66 -5.74 -9.83 -13.66
C THR A 66 -5.10 -11.20 -13.39
N TYR A 67 -4.47 -11.40 -12.23
CA TYR A 67 -3.85 -12.69 -11.91
C TYR A 67 -4.84 -13.81 -11.58
N ILE A 68 -6.11 -13.49 -11.30
CA ILE A 68 -7.19 -14.46 -11.09
C ILE A 68 -8.05 -14.68 -12.32
N GLY A 69 -7.64 -14.15 -13.49
CA GLY A 69 -8.35 -14.32 -14.75
C GLY A 69 -9.34 -13.20 -15.07
N ASP A 70 -9.44 -12.15 -14.27
CA ASP A 70 -10.38 -11.06 -14.47
C ASP A 70 -9.75 -9.88 -15.22
N LEU A 71 -10.48 -9.31 -16.17
CA LEU A 71 -10.10 -8.08 -16.86
C LEU A 71 -10.76 -6.89 -16.16
N VAL A 72 -9.96 -5.95 -15.66
CA VAL A 72 -10.46 -4.75 -14.96
C VAL A 72 -10.04 -3.51 -15.71
N GLN A 73 -11.03 -2.75 -16.18
CA GLN A 73 -10.86 -1.48 -16.90
C GLN A 73 -11.57 -0.34 -16.19
N GLY A 74 -11.38 0.89 -16.67
CA GLY A 74 -12.07 2.07 -16.13
C GLY A 74 -11.63 2.48 -14.73
N ARG A 75 -10.45 2.10 -14.26
CA ARG A 75 -9.95 2.46 -12.91
C ARG A 75 -9.73 3.95 -12.74
N HIS A 76 -9.49 4.65 -13.83
CA HIS A 76 -9.23 6.09 -13.82
C HIS A 76 -9.69 6.74 -15.12
N LYS A 77 -10.00 8.04 -15.06
CA LYS A 77 -10.35 8.85 -16.22
C LYS A 77 -9.59 10.17 -16.23
N LYS A 78 -9.36 10.74 -17.42
CA LYS A 78 -8.87 12.11 -17.53
C LYS A 78 -9.97 13.09 -17.14
N VAL A 79 -9.62 14.17 -16.46
CA VAL A 79 -10.57 15.22 -16.04
C VAL A 79 -11.16 15.94 -17.25
N GLY A 80 -10.42 16.05 -18.35
CA GLY A 80 -10.88 16.66 -19.58
C GLY A 80 -9.91 16.41 -20.74
N TYR A 81 -10.33 16.70 -21.96
CA TYR A 81 -9.56 16.46 -23.18
C TYR A 81 -8.18 17.13 -23.17
N LYS A 82 -8.10 18.38 -22.71
CA LYS A 82 -6.84 19.15 -22.65
C LYS A 82 -6.04 18.93 -21.36
N SER A 83 -6.61 18.20 -20.38
CA SER A 83 -5.97 18.01 -19.07
C SER A 83 -5.12 16.75 -19.05
N LYS A 84 -3.89 16.88 -18.53
CA LYS A 84 -3.04 15.72 -18.19
C LYS A 84 -3.44 15.07 -16.85
N LYS A 85 -4.31 15.72 -16.08
CA LYS A 85 -4.74 15.25 -14.76
C LYS A 85 -5.66 14.03 -14.88
N THR A 86 -5.34 13.00 -14.15
CA THR A 86 -6.10 11.75 -14.08
C THR A 86 -6.71 11.62 -12.69
N VAL A 87 -7.98 11.20 -12.63
CA VAL A 87 -8.70 10.96 -11.37
C VAL A 87 -9.05 9.48 -11.29
N TRP A 88 -8.84 8.88 -10.12
CA TRP A 88 -9.24 7.52 -9.83
C TRP A 88 -10.75 7.43 -9.64
N LEU A 89 -11.35 6.43 -10.26
CA LEU A 89 -12.76 6.14 -10.10
C LEU A 89 -12.99 5.18 -8.93
N PRO A 90 -14.11 5.32 -8.21
CA PRO A 90 -14.50 4.34 -7.20
C PRO A 90 -14.70 2.96 -7.82
N LYS A 91 -14.47 1.91 -7.04
CA LYS A 91 -14.56 0.51 -7.52
C LYS A 91 -15.92 0.17 -8.15
N SER A 92 -17.00 0.83 -7.71
CA SER A 92 -18.35 0.66 -8.27
C SER A 92 -18.50 1.10 -9.72
N GLN A 93 -17.58 1.91 -10.23
CA GLN A 93 -17.57 2.38 -11.62
C GLN A 93 -16.54 1.62 -12.50
N TRP A 94 -15.85 0.65 -11.94
CA TRP A 94 -14.91 -0.15 -12.70
C TRP A 94 -15.67 -1.15 -13.58
N ILE A 95 -15.16 -1.38 -14.77
CA ILE A 95 -15.65 -2.42 -15.69
C ILE A 95 -14.85 -3.68 -15.39
N VAL A 96 -15.51 -4.68 -14.80
CA VAL A 96 -14.89 -5.96 -14.48
C VAL A 96 -15.54 -7.04 -15.33
N VAL A 97 -14.74 -7.75 -16.11
CA VAL A 97 -15.16 -8.93 -16.85
C VAL A 97 -14.42 -10.12 -16.26
N GLU A 98 -15.17 -11.03 -15.67
CA GLU A 98 -14.62 -12.20 -15.00
C GLU A 98 -14.22 -13.30 -15.98
N ASN A 99 -13.22 -14.10 -15.59
CA ASN A 99 -12.80 -15.32 -16.30
C ASN A 99 -12.45 -15.09 -17.79
N THR A 100 -11.79 -13.99 -18.11
CA THR A 100 -11.38 -13.67 -19.48
C THR A 100 -10.16 -14.47 -19.96
N HIS A 101 -9.39 -15.02 -19.03
CA HIS A 101 -8.18 -15.81 -19.32
C HIS A 101 -7.85 -16.78 -18.18
N ALA A 102 -6.97 -17.72 -18.45
CA ALA A 102 -6.54 -18.70 -17.45
C ALA A 102 -5.86 -18.02 -16.25
N PRO A 103 -6.31 -18.29 -15.02
CA PRO A 103 -5.77 -17.68 -13.83
C PRO A 103 -4.35 -18.17 -13.53
N ILE A 104 -3.49 -17.27 -13.05
CA ILE A 104 -2.15 -17.59 -12.54
C ILE A 104 -2.25 -17.97 -11.06
N ILE A 105 -3.16 -17.33 -10.33
CA ILE A 105 -3.45 -17.53 -8.92
C ILE A 105 -4.93 -17.88 -8.79
N ASP A 106 -5.26 -18.83 -7.94
CA ASP A 106 -6.65 -19.16 -7.61
C ASP A 106 -7.33 -18.04 -6.81
N ARG A 107 -8.65 -17.92 -6.96
CA ARG A 107 -9.45 -16.85 -6.34
C ARG A 107 -9.37 -16.88 -4.82
N ASP A 108 -9.41 -18.08 -4.21
CA ASP A 108 -9.36 -18.25 -2.75
C ASP A 108 -8.03 -17.74 -2.16
N THR A 109 -6.92 -18.06 -2.81
CA THR A 109 -5.59 -17.53 -2.45
C THR A 109 -5.57 -16.01 -2.54
N PHE A 110 -6.08 -15.44 -3.63
CA PHE A 110 -6.13 -14.00 -3.81
C PHE A 110 -6.96 -13.31 -2.72
N GLU A 111 -8.17 -13.79 -2.45
CA GLU A 111 -9.06 -13.23 -1.43
C GLU A 111 -8.47 -13.35 -0.01
N THR A 112 -7.79 -14.46 0.29
CA THR A 112 -7.09 -14.63 1.56
C THR A 112 -6.01 -13.58 1.73
N VAL A 113 -5.20 -13.34 0.69
CA VAL A 113 -4.18 -12.27 0.71
C VAL A 113 -4.83 -10.89 0.87
N GLN A 114 -5.97 -10.61 0.18
CA GLN A 114 -6.66 -9.32 0.36
C GLN A 114 -7.14 -9.14 1.81
N ARG A 115 -7.71 -10.17 2.43
CA ARG A 115 -8.12 -10.12 3.85
C ARG A 115 -6.94 -9.84 4.79
N MET A 116 -5.81 -10.50 4.56
CA MET A 116 -4.58 -10.29 5.34
C MET A 116 -4.03 -8.85 5.18
N LEU A 117 -4.04 -8.31 3.96
CA LEU A 117 -3.60 -6.95 3.69
C LEU A 117 -4.52 -5.91 4.34
N ALA A 118 -5.84 -6.12 4.26
CA ALA A 118 -6.82 -5.24 4.90
C ALA A 118 -6.71 -5.25 6.44
N ALA A 119 -6.42 -6.40 7.05
CA ALA A 119 -6.19 -6.51 8.49
C ALA A 119 -4.95 -5.70 8.95
N ARG A 120 -3.89 -5.65 8.11
CA ARG A 120 -2.67 -4.89 8.41
C ARG A 120 -2.83 -3.38 8.33
N THR A 121 -3.71 -2.88 7.46
CA THR A 121 -3.92 -1.43 7.30
C THR A 121 -4.45 -0.78 8.58
N ARG A 122 -4.96 -1.58 9.53
CA ARG A 122 -5.42 -1.11 10.84
C ARG A 122 -4.31 -0.95 11.89
N SER A 123 -3.11 -1.44 11.62
CA SER A 123 -1.94 -1.35 12.50
C SER A 123 -1.00 -0.22 12.07
N GLY A 124 -1.48 1.00 11.96
CA GLY A 124 -0.69 2.17 11.58
C GLY A 124 0.25 2.71 12.66
N VAL A 125 0.60 1.93 13.68
CA VAL A 125 1.52 2.37 14.72
C VAL A 125 2.59 1.31 14.95
N GLN A 126 3.77 1.53 14.38
CA GLN A 126 4.99 0.95 14.92
C GLN A 126 5.28 1.66 16.26
N GLY A 127 4.67 1.18 17.30
CA GLY A 127 4.88 1.67 18.65
C GLY A 127 4.01 0.88 19.61
N THR A 128 4.43 0.77 20.84
CA THR A 128 3.62 0.21 21.92
C THR A 128 2.30 0.96 21.93
N ILE A 129 1.19 0.28 21.60
CA ILE A 129 -0.13 0.91 21.68
C ILE A 129 -0.32 1.33 23.13
N HIS A 130 -0.31 2.65 23.37
CA HIS A 130 -0.52 3.14 24.72
C HIS A 130 -1.90 2.67 25.21
N PRO A 131 -2.04 2.17 26.45
CA PRO A 131 -3.29 1.63 26.97
C PRO A 131 -4.48 2.60 26.90
N LEU A 132 -4.20 3.90 26.85
CA LEU A 132 -5.18 4.98 26.76
C LEU A 132 -5.41 5.50 25.34
N ALA A 133 -4.74 4.95 24.32
CA ALA A 133 -4.93 5.37 22.93
C ALA A 133 -6.41 5.24 22.54
N LYS A 134 -7.01 6.31 22.01
CA LYS A 134 -8.43 6.42 21.66
C LYS A 134 -9.42 6.18 22.81
N LYS A 135 -8.97 6.25 24.06
CA LYS A 135 -9.86 6.13 25.24
C LYS A 135 -10.00 7.45 25.99
N VAL A 136 -9.10 8.38 25.77
CA VAL A 136 -9.13 9.71 26.40
C VAL A 136 -9.76 10.69 25.42
N VAL A 137 -10.75 11.40 25.90
CA VAL A 137 -11.51 12.41 25.15
C VAL A 137 -11.37 13.76 25.85
N CYS A 138 -11.18 14.82 25.08
CA CYS A 138 -11.14 16.17 25.64
C CYS A 138 -12.51 16.53 26.22
N GLY A 139 -12.55 16.95 27.49
CA GLY A 139 -13.81 17.35 28.14
C GLY A 139 -14.45 18.62 27.57
N CYS A 140 -13.69 19.43 26.84
CA CYS A 140 -14.17 20.68 26.24
C CYS A 140 -14.75 20.48 24.83
N CYS A 141 -14.05 19.77 23.93
CA CYS A 141 -14.43 19.66 22.54
C CYS A 141 -14.84 18.24 22.11
N GLY A 142 -14.70 17.23 22.94
CA GLY A 142 -15.06 15.85 22.63
C GLY A 142 -14.10 15.12 21.67
N SER A 143 -13.01 15.77 21.25
CA SER A 143 -12.02 15.16 20.37
C SER A 143 -11.19 14.12 21.12
N TYR A 144 -10.76 13.06 20.41
CA TYR A 144 -9.82 12.10 20.98
C TYR A 144 -8.46 12.77 21.18
N MET A 145 -7.84 12.47 22.32
CA MET A 145 -6.50 12.94 22.63
C MET A 145 -5.46 11.96 22.07
N GLU A 146 -4.49 12.46 21.33
CA GLU A 146 -3.36 11.69 20.82
C GLU A 146 -2.12 11.92 21.69
N GLN A 147 -1.33 10.85 21.86
CA GLN A 147 -0.03 10.96 22.50
C GLN A 147 0.96 11.49 21.47
N THR A 148 1.40 12.71 21.59
CA THR A 148 2.53 13.23 20.82
C THR A 148 3.84 12.75 21.45
N ALA A 149 4.70 12.13 20.64
CA ALA A 149 6.06 11.76 21.04
C ALA A 149 6.95 13.03 21.12
N HIS A 150 6.63 13.91 22.04
CA HIS A 150 7.60 14.93 22.45
C HIS A 150 8.69 14.26 23.30
N GLN A 151 9.93 14.75 23.16
CA GLN A 151 11.04 14.30 23.98
C GLN A 151 10.59 14.25 25.45
N PRO A 152 10.82 13.12 26.14
CA PRO A 152 10.44 13.03 27.54
C PRO A 152 11.11 14.19 28.29
N ARG A 153 10.35 14.92 29.06
CA ARG A 153 10.93 15.86 30.06
C ARG A 153 11.82 15.07 30.99
N ALA A 154 12.78 15.73 31.57
CA ALA A 154 13.72 15.12 32.54
C ALA A 154 13.01 14.36 33.69
N ASP A 155 11.74 14.61 33.92
CA ASP A 155 10.87 13.96 34.93
C ASP A 155 10.12 12.71 34.41
N GLY A 156 10.32 12.34 33.14
CA GLY A 156 9.67 11.15 32.52
C GLY A 156 8.16 11.29 32.27
N CYS A 157 7.58 12.48 32.45
CA CYS A 157 6.16 12.72 32.28
C CYS A 157 5.79 12.86 30.79
N LEU A 158 4.78 12.11 30.34
CA LEU A 158 4.22 12.18 28.98
C LEU A 158 3.06 13.17 28.94
N LEU A 159 3.10 14.14 28.04
CA LEU A 159 2.01 15.10 27.84
C LEU A 159 1.02 14.57 26.80
N TYR A 160 -0.25 14.68 27.10
CA TYR A 160 -1.35 14.48 26.14
C TYR A 160 -1.81 15.85 25.65
N THR A 161 -1.84 16.02 24.32
CA THR A 161 -2.35 17.25 23.70
C THR A 161 -3.55 16.90 22.81
N SER A 162 -4.54 17.79 22.77
CA SER A 162 -5.61 17.75 21.79
C SER A 162 -5.20 18.58 20.57
N ASP A 163 -5.53 18.11 19.38
CA ASP A 163 -5.20 18.76 18.11
C ASP A 163 -5.92 20.13 17.91
N ALA A 164 -6.79 20.50 18.85
CA ALA A 164 -7.58 21.74 18.79
C ALA A 164 -6.87 22.98 19.37
N ALA A 165 -5.60 22.88 19.77
CA ALA A 165 -4.93 23.98 20.48
C ALA A 165 -4.18 24.97 19.58
N ASP A 166 -4.22 24.83 18.25
CA ASP A 166 -3.43 25.67 17.32
C ASP A 166 -4.26 26.68 16.52
N GLU A 167 -5.55 26.84 16.84
CA GLU A 167 -6.36 27.88 16.21
C GLU A 167 -6.80 28.91 17.27
N GLY A 168 -5.94 29.87 17.51
CA GLY A 168 -6.39 31.05 18.20
C GLY A 168 -5.43 31.70 19.17
N LEU A 169 -4.59 32.57 18.66
CA LEU A 169 -4.36 33.93 19.19
C LEU A 169 -3.61 34.74 18.14
#